data_4a2a16960f92191be83ee9f6a79abfb7
#
_entry.id   4a2a16960f92191be83ee9f6a79abfb7
#
_cell.length_a   1.000
_cell.length_b   1.000
_cell.length_c   1.000
_cell.angle_alpha   90.00
_cell.angle_beta   90.00
_cell.angle_gamma   90.00
#
_symmetry.space_group_name_H-M   'P 1'
#
loop_
_entity.id
_entity.type
_entity.pdbx_description
1 polymer ?
#
loop_
_entity_poly.entity_id
_entity_poly.type
_entity_poly.pdbx_seq_one_letter_code
_entity_poly.pdbx_strand_id
1 'polypeptide(L)'
;MIRPIDREDKNITKISFVSDDVLDLAVPKSFCSDTSSLGQAIRKIRGGSSLLKAIGEAIRVQSGVLARMRELATQSASGITDNVERKAIGSHFLGLQKELSGTQNFLIKSVKTLNVTMENLSAADSTIREKDFTEKVAMLTKSQLHSTAPIVKKE
;
A
#
# COMPACT_ATOMS: atom_id res chain seq x y z
N MET A 1 31.47 22.10 67.29
CA MET A 1 32.24 21.11 66.51
C MET A 1 31.24 20.34 65.68
N ILE A 2 30.96 20.80 64.45
CA ILE A 2 29.98 20.22 63.55
C ILE A 2 30.76 19.56 62.42
N ARG A 3 30.58 18.25 62.23
CA ARG A 3 31.18 17.53 61.12
C ARG A 3 30.28 17.63 59.90
N PRO A 4 30.79 17.90 58.69
CA PRO A 4 30.02 17.88 57.48
C PRO A 4 29.81 16.43 56.98
N ILE A 5 28.54 16.05 56.81
CA ILE A 5 28.12 14.87 56.07
C ILE A 5 27.73 15.39 54.69
N ASP A 6 28.70 15.42 53.78
CA ASP A 6 28.44 15.70 52.38
C ASP A 6 29.50 15.00 51.54
N ARG A 7 29.21 13.78 51.04
CA ARG A 7 29.91 13.26 49.85
C ARG A 7 29.39 11.94 49.26
N GLU A 8 28.20 11.44 49.63
CA GLU A 8 27.75 10.16 49.04
C GLU A 8 26.53 10.24 48.11
N ASP A 9 25.83 11.36 48.03
CA ASP A 9 24.56 11.44 47.27
C ASP A 9 24.71 11.88 45.78
N LYS A 10 25.92 12.20 45.32
CA LYS A 10 26.11 12.68 43.93
C LYS A 10 26.27 11.59 42.86
N ASN A 11 26.43 10.33 43.24
CA ASN A 11 26.62 9.24 42.25
C ASN A 11 25.34 8.49 41.91
N ILE A 12 24.27 8.62 42.68
CA ILE A 12 23.01 7.91 42.44
C ILE A 12 22.16 8.64 41.39
N THR A 13 22.22 9.96 41.33
CA THR A 13 21.47 10.77 40.35
C THR A 13 22.04 10.68 38.94
N LYS A 14 23.32 10.29 38.75
CA LYS A 14 23.93 10.19 37.43
C LYS A 14 23.58 8.91 36.67
N ILE A 15 23.18 7.86 37.38
CA ILE A 15 22.81 6.57 36.79
C ILE A 15 21.34 6.60 36.30
N SER A 16 20.49 7.36 36.97
CA SER A 16 19.08 7.57 36.60
C SER A 16 18.94 8.32 35.27
N PHE A 17 19.80 9.30 35.01
CA PHE A 17 19.71 10.19 33.84
C PHE A 17 20.14 9.53 32.52
N VAL A 18 21.04 8.54 32.57
CA VAL A 18 21.51 7.85 31.35
C VAL A 18 20.54 6.76 30.92
N SER A 19 19.73 6.21 31.85
CA SER A 19 18.72 5.18 31.53
C SER A 19 17.46 5.76 30.90
N ASP A 20 17.08 7.00 31.24
CA ASP A 20 15.89 7.65 30.65
C ASP A 20 16.16 8.17 29.24
N ASP A 21 17.37 8.62 28.95
CA ASP A 21 17.72 9.22 27.65
C ASP A 21 17.82 8.16 26.53
N VAL A 22 18.15 6.91 26.87
CA VAL A 22 18.20 5.79 25.90
C VAL A 22 16.80 5.25 25.58
N LEU A 23 15.86 5.34 26.51
CA LEU A 23 14.47 4.92 26.30
C LEU A 23 13.68 5.95 25.47
N ASP A 24 13.97 7.24 25.64
CA ASP A 24 13.30 8.33 24.92
C ASP A 24 13.78 8.44 23.45
N LEU A 25 15.01 7.96 23.16
CA LEU A 25 15.56 7.96 21.79
C LEU A 25 15.11 6.77 20.94
N ALA A 26 14.66 5.67 21.57
CA ALA A 26 14.24 4.45 20.84
C ALA A 26 12.79 4.55 20.34
N VAL A 27 11.92 5.21 21.08
CA VAL A 27 10.49 5.40 20.72
C VAL A 27 10.29 6.26 19.47
N PRO A 28 10.98 7.40 19.26
CA PRO A 28 10.79 8.20 18.07
C PRO A 28 11.30 7.54 16.78
N LYS A 29 12.32 6.68 16.83
CA LYS A 29 12.84 6.00 15.63
C LYS A 29 11.90 4.92 15.11
N SER A 30 11.27 4.13 15.97
CA SER A 30 10.26 3.15 15.56
C SER A 30 9.03 3.85 14.99
N PHE A 31 8.56 4.91 15.62
CA PHE A 31 7.42 5.70 15.18
C PHE A 31 7.65 6.36 13.80
N CYS A 32 8.84 6.93 13.57
CA CYS A 32 9.23 7.48 12.27
C CYS A 32 9.28 6.41 11.16
N SER A 33 9.76 5.21 11.48
CA SER A 33 9.78 4.09 10.54
C SER A 33 8.37 3.64 10.15
N ASP A 34 7.46 3.55 11.11
CA ASP A 34 6.07 3.13 10.91
C ASP A 34 5.28 4.17 10.12
N THR A 35 5.45 5.45 10.43
CA THR A 35 4.87 6.56 9.67
C THR A 35 5.36 6.58 8.21
N SER A 36 6.64 6.28 7.97
CA SER A 36 7.19 6.17 6.62
C SER A 36 6.58 5.00 5.85
N SER A 37 6.44 3.83 6.48
CA SER A 37 5.84 2.63 5.89
C SER A 37 4.36 2.84 5.55
N LEU A 38 3.59 3.45 6.47
CA LEU A 38 2.21 3.85 6.22
C LEU A 38 2.12 4.87 5.07
N GLY A 39 3.01 5.85 5.03
CA GLY A 39 3.06 6.83 3.94
C GLY A 39 3.31 6.18 2.58
N GLN A 40 4.15 5.14 2.51
CA GLN A 40 4.37 4.35 1.29
C GLN A 40 3.12 3.53 0.93
N ALA A 41 2.48 2.88 1.89
CA ALA A 41 1.24 2.12 1.66
C ALA A 41 0.13 3.02 1.11
N ILE A 42 -0.06 4.21 1.69
CA ILE A 42 -1.05 5.20 1.21
C ILE A 42 -0.75 5.63 -0.24
N ARG A 43 0.51 5.88 -0.60
CA ARG A 43 0.88 6.21 -1.99
C ARG A 43 0.56 5.07 -2.96
N LYS A 44 0.84 3.83 -2.59
CA LYS A 44 0.51 2.63 -3.39
C LYS A 44 -1.01 2.45 -3.55
N ILE A 45 -1.80 2.67 -2.48
CA ILE A 45 -3.27 2.63 -2.53
C ILE A 45 -3.81 3.71 -3.47
N ARG A 46 -3.29 4.93 -3.40
CA ARG A 46 -3.69 6.02 -4.32
C ARG A 46 -3.37 5.67 -5.78
N GLY A 47 -2.19 5.11 -6.04
CA GLY A 47 -1.81 4.61 -7.36
C GLY A 47 -2.75 3.52 -7.87
N GLY A 48 -3.09 2.53 -7.02
CA GLY A 48 -4.05 1.48 -7.33
C GLY A 48 -5.46 2.04 -7.62
N SER A 49 -5.93 3.00 -6.84
CA SER A 49 -7.22 3.68 -7.07
C SER A 49 -7.26 4.44 -8.39
N SER A 50 -6.17 5.13 -8.74
CA SER A 50 -6.05 5.81 -10.05
C SER A 50 -6.08 4.81 -11.21
N LEU A 51 -5.39 3.67 -11.06
CA LEU A 51 -5.39 2.61 -12.06
C LEU A 51 -6.78 1.99 -12.22
N LEU A 52 -7.52 1.78 -11.14
CA LEU A 52 -8.92 1.29 -11.20
C LEU A 52 -9.83 2.23 -11.96
N LYS A 53 -9.69 3.56 -11.77
CA LYS A 53 -10.42 4.56 -12.53
C LYS A 53 -10.10 4.47 -14.03
N ALA A 54 -8.82 4.33 -14.38
CA ALA A 54 -8.39 4.19 -15.77
C ALA A 54 -8.91 2.90 -16.41
N ILE A 55 -8.97 1.79 -15.66
CA ILE A 55 -9.59 0.53 -16.11
C ILE A 55 -11.10 0.73 -16.36
N GLY A 56 -11.81 1.39 -15.47
CA GLY A 56 -13.23 1.69 -15.63
C GLY A 56 -13.51 2.51 -16.88
N GLU A 57 -12.69 3.51 -17.16
CA GLU A 57 -12.81 4.34 -18.37
C GLU A 57 -12.49 3.52 -19.64
N ALA A 58 -11.48 2.67 -19.63
CA ALA A 58 -11.15 1.80 -20.74
C ALA A 58 -12.28 0.80 -21.05
N ILE A 59 -12.95 0.26 -20.03
CA ILE A 59 -14.12 -0.61 -20.21
C ILE A 59 -15.28 0.16 -20.87
N ARG A 60 -15.47 1.42 -20.47
CA ARG A 60 -16.50 2.30 -21.06
C ARG A 60 -16.24 2.57 -22.54
N VAL A 61 -14.98 2.89 -22.89
CA VAL A 61 -14.54 3.06 -24.28
C VAL A 61 -14.76 1.77 -25.07
N GLN A 62 -14.36 0.62 -24.51
CA GLN A 62 -14.57 -0.68 -25.14
C GLN A 62 -16.05 -0.97 -25.44
N SER A 63 -16.95 -0.66 -24.52
CA SER A 63 -18.40 -0.80 -24.72
C SER A 63 -18.91 0.08 -25.84
N GLY A 64 -18.42 1.33 -25.93
CA GLY A 64 -18.74 2.25 -27.02
C GLY A 64 -18.26 1.76 -28.39
N VAL A 65 -17.03 1.26 -28.44
CA VAL A 65 -16.47 0.67 -29.68
C VAL A 65 -17.29 -0.53 -30.13
N LEU A 66 -17.66 -1.44 -29.23
CA LEU A 66 -18.49 -2.59 -29.54
C LEU A 66 -19.88 -2.21 -30.03
N ALA A 67 -20.49 -1.18 -29.46
CA ALA A 67 -21.78 -0.65 -29.92
C ALA A 67 -21.67 -0.13 -31.36
N ARG A 68 -20.63 0.65 -31.68
CA ARG A 68 -20.38 1.13 -33.05
C ARG A 68 -20.10 0.00 -34.03
N MET A 69 -19.31 -1.01 -33.64
CA MET A 69 -19.06 -2.18 -34.49
C MET A 69 -20.36 -2.92 -34.82
N ARG A 70 -21.27 -3.06 -33.85
CA ARG A 70 -22.60 -3.67 -34.06
C ARG A 70 -23.44 -2.84 -35.01
N GLU A 71 -23.45 -1.54 -34.89
CA GLU A 71 -24.16 -0.63 -35.76
C GLU A 71 -23.64 -0.73 -37.20
N LEU A 72 -22.33 -0.67 -37.42
CA LEU A 72 -21.71 -0.81 -38.72
C LEU A 72 -21.98 -2.20 -39.35
N ALA A 73 -21.97 -3.26 -38.55
CA ALA A 73 -22.31 -4.61 -39.02
C ALA A 73 -23.78 -4.68 -39.49
N THR A 74 -24.71 -4.07 -38.74
CA THR A 74 -26.12 -3.99 -39.09
C THR A 74 -26.31 -3.18 -40.36
N GLN A 75 -25.65 -2.04 -40.52
CA GLN A 75 -25.67 -1.22 -41.70
C GLN A 75 -25.15 -1.97 -42.94
N SER A 76 -24.02 -2.67 -42.78
CA SER A 76 -23.46 -3.47 -43.88
C SER A 76 -24.34 -4.65 -44.31
N ALA A 77 -25.14 -5.22 -43.40
CA ALA A 77 -26.09 -6.28 -43.63
C ALA A 77 -27.39 -5.81 -44.28
N SER A 78 -27.71 -4.49 -44.18
CA SER A 78 -28.90 -3.94 -44.85
C SER A 78 -28.70 -3.95 -46.37
N GLY A 79 -29.70 -4.45 -47.14
CA GLY A 79 -29.61 -4.62 -48.57
C GLY A 79 -29.56 -3.31 -49.42
N ILE A 80 -29.48 -2.16 -48.74
CA ILE A 80 -29.50 -0.81 -49.32
C ILE A 80 -28.09 -0.28 -49.57
N THR A 81 -27.06 -0.92 -48.99
CA THR A 81 -25.65 -0.43 -49.00
C THR A 81 -24.97 -0.80 -50.31
N ASP A 82 -24.45 0.19 -51.06
CA ASP A 82 -23.65 0.00 -52.25
C ASP A 82 -22.27 -0.67 -51.95
N ASN A 83 -21.62 -1.27 -52.96
CA ASN A 83 -20.31 -1.92 -52.83
C ASN A 83 -19.19 -0.96 -52.35
N VAL A 84 -19.26 0.31 -52.72
CA VAL A 84 -18.29 1.34 -52.29
C VAL A 84 -18.47 1.66 -50.80
N GLU A 85 -19.70 1.87 -50.37
CA GLU A 85 -20.05 2.11 -48.97
C GLU A 85 -19.71 0.89 -48.10
N ARG A 86 -19.94 -0.32 -48.60
CA ARG A 86 -19.60 -1.53 -47.86
C ARG A 86 -18.08 -1.68 -47.63
N LYS A 87 -17.25 -1.27 -48.61
CA LYS A 87 -15.80 -1.19 -48.42
C LYS A 87 -15.39 -0.15 -47.40
N ALA A 88 -16.03 1.03 -47.41
CA ALA A 88 -15.78 2.06 -46.41
C ALA A 88 -16.17 1.59 -45.01
N ILE A 89 -17.32 0.97 -44.83
CA ILE A 89 -17.75 0.34 -43.58
C ILE A 89 -16.73 -0.71 -43.10
N GLY A 90 -16.23 -1.53 -44.00
CA GLY A 90 -15.19 -2.53 -43.69
C GLY A 90 -13.90 -1.90 -43.16
N SER A 91 -13.45 -0.80 -43.79
CA SER A 91 -12.26 -0.09 -43.29
C SER A 91 -12.45 0.52 -41.92
N HIS A 92 -13.62 1.11 -41.66
CA HIS A 92 -13.98 1.62 -40.33
C HIS A 92 -14.06 0.51 -39.27
N PHE A 93 -14.64 -0.63 -39.64
CA PHE A 93 -14.71 -1.79 -38.74
C PHE A 93 -13.31 -2.31 -38.36
N LEU A 94 -12.37 -2.40 -39.32
CA LEU A 94 -10.98 -2.76 -39.06
C LEU A 94 -10.27 -1.73 -38.13
N GLY A 95 -10.55 -0.46 -38.29
CA GLY A 95 -10.07 0.59 -37.42
C GLY A 95 -10.54 0.38 -35.95
N LEU A 96 -11.83 0.15 -35.77
CA LEU A 96 -12.43 -0.13 -34.45
C LEU A 96 -11.90 -1.43 -33.83
N GLN A 97 -11.64 -2.46 -34.65
CA GLN A 97 -11.05 -3.71 -34.19
C GLN A 97 -9.64 -3.48 -33.65
N LYS A 98 -8.84 -2.64 -34.30
CA LYS A 98 -7.50 -2.26 -33.84
C LYS A 98 -7.56 -1.48 -32.52
N GLU A 99 -8.48 -0.54 -32.39
CA GLU A 99 -8.72 0.21 -31.16
C GLU A 99 -9.12 -0.70 -30.00
N LEU A 100 -10.04 -1.65 -30.28
CA LEU A 100 -10.46 -2.66 -29.30
C LEU A 100 -9.27 -3.50 -28.80
N SER A 101 -8.42 -3.97 -29.71
CA SER A 101 -7.21 -4.75 -29.38
C SER A 101 -6.23 -3.92 -28.52
N GLY A 102 -6.06 -2.64 -28.84
CA GLY A 102 -5.25 -1.71 -28.04
C GLY A 102 -5.77 -1.57 -26.61
N THR A 103 -7.08 -1.39 -26.47
CA THR A 103 -7.75 -1.26 -25.16
C THR A 103 -7.65 -2.55 -24.35
N GLN A 104 -7.81 -3.73 -24.99
CA GLN A 104 -7.61 -5.02 -24.34
C GLN A 104 -6.19 -5.19 -23.79
N ASN A 105 -5.17 -4.85 -24.59
CA ASN A 105 -3.78 -4.91 -24.16
C ASN A 105 -3.50 -3.97 -22.99
N PHE A 106 -4.08 -2.78 -22.99
CA PHE A 106 -4.01 -1.85 -21.87
C PHE A 106 -4.64 -2.45 -20.61
N LEU A 107 -5.84 -3.04 -20.71
CA LEU A 107 -6.53 -3.69 -19.58
C LEU A 107 -5.71 -4.82 -18.99
N ILE A 108 -5.15 -5.70 -19.82
CA ILE A 108 -4.31 -6.81 -19.36
C ILE A 108 -3.09 -6.30 -18.58
N LYS A 109 -2.38 -5.30 -19.11
CA LYS A 109 -1.24 -4.70 -18.44
C LYS A 109 -1.64 -4.03 -17.12
N SER A 110 -2.77 -3.33 -17.12
CA SER A 110 -3.28 -2.65 -15.93
C SER A 110 -3.67 -3.62 -14.81
N VAL A 111 -4.33 -4.72 -15.15
CA VAL A 111 -4.67 -5.79 -14.20
C VAL A 111 -3.39 -6.43 -13.62
N LYS A 112 -2.40 -6.69 -14.45
CA LYS A 112 -1.10 -7.22 -13.98
C LYS A 112 -0.42 -6.27 -13.01
N THR A 113 -0.39 -4.98 -13.31
CA THR A 113 0.17 -3.96 -12.41
C THR A 113 -0.61 -3.86 -11.10
N LEU A 114 -1.94 -3.98 -11.17
CA LEU A 114 -2.80 -3.96 -9.98
C LEU A 114 -2.51 -5.16 -9.08
N ASN A 115 -2.36 -6.37 -9.64
CA ASN A 115 -2.01 -7.57 -8.88
C ASN A 115 -0.67 -7.42 -8.15
N VAL A 116 0.36 -6.92 -8.83
CA VAL A 116 1.67 -6.62 -8.21
C VAL A 116 1.53 -5.58 -7.09
N THR A 117 0.68 -4.58 -7.28
CA THR A 117 0.43 -3.56 -6.25
C THR A 117 -0.27 -4.17 -5.03
N MET A 118 -1.24 -5.05 -5.23
CA MET A 118 -1.94 -5.78 -4.15
C MET A 118 -1.00 -6.71 -3.38
N GLU A 119 -0.14 -7.45 -4.08
CA GLU A 119 0.87 -8.31 -3.46
C GLU A 119 1.84 -7.49 -2.59
N ASN A 120 2.33 -6.37 -3.10
CA ASN A 120 3.20 -5.46 -2.35
C ASN A 120 2.48 -4.83 -1.13
N LEU A 121 1.17 -4.56 -1.22
CA LEU A 121 0.39 -4.06 -0.09
C LEU A 121 0.18 -5.13 0.97
N SER A 122 -0.09 -6.37 0.57
CA SER A 122 -0.22 -7.51 1.47
C SER A 122 1.09 -7.79 2.22
N ALA A 123 2.24 -7.72 1.53
CA ALA A 123 3.55 -7.85 2.15
C ALA A 123 3.81 -6.72 3.17
N ALA A 124 3.44 -5.48 2.85
CA ALA A 124 3.56 -4.35 3.77
C ALA A 124 2.65 -4.50 5.00
N ASP A 125 1.41 -4.97 4.83
CA ASP A 125 0.48 -5.25 5.95
C ASP A 125 1.05 -6.34 6.87
N SER A 126 1.60 -7.42 6.30
CA SER A 126 2.24 -8.50 7.08
C SER A 126 3.42 -7.98 7.89
N THR A 127 4.26 -7.13 7.32
CA THR A 127 5.41 -6.54 8.01
C THR A 127 4.98 -5.64 9.18
N ILE A 128 3.90 -4.87 9.00
CA ILE A 128 3.37 -4.00 10.07
C ILE A 128 2.82 -4.86 11.22
N ARG A 129 2.05 -5.91 10.92
CA ARG A 129 1.48 -6.80 11.93
C ARG A 129 2.55 -7.57 12.70
N GLU A 130 3.59 -8.06 12.03
CA GLU A 130 4.69 -8.78 12.66
C GLU A 130 5.45 -7.88 13.62
N LYS A 131 5.66 -6.62 13.24
CA LYS A 131 6.31 -5.62 14.09
C LYS A 131 5.47 -5.28 15.31
N ASP A 132 4.17 -5.02 15.14
CA ASP A 132 3.23 -4.77 16.24
C ASP A 132 3.17 -5.94 17.23
N PHE A 133 3.20 -7.17 16.74
CA PHE A 133 3.23 -8.37 17.56
C PHE A 133 4.52 -8.45 18.37
N THR A 134 5.66 -8.20 17.73
CA THR A 134 6.99 -8.26 18.38
C THR A 134 7.11 -7.20 19.49
N GLU A 135 6.60 -5.99 19.25
CA GLU A 135 6.59 -4.90 20.23
C GLU A 135 5.68 -5.23 21.42
N LYS A 136 4.50 -5.79 21.19
CA LYS A 136 3.59 -6.25 22.26
C LYS A 136 4.21 -7.38 23.10
N VAL A 137 4.88 -8.34 22.46
CA VAL A 137 5.58 -9.43 23.17
C VAL A 137 6.73 -8.87 24.00
N ALA A 138 7.50 -7.92 23.49
CA ALA A 138 8.59 -7.28 24.23
C ALA A 138 8.07 -6.50 25.45
N MET A 139 6.96 -5.77 25.32
CA MET A 139 6.30 -5.06 26.43
C MET A 139 5.80 -6.04 27.49
N LEU A 140 5.20 -7.16 27.08
CA LEU A 140 4.69 -8.20 27.97
C LEU A 140 5.84 -8.86 28.76
N THR A 141 6.94 -9.19 28.08
CA THR A 141 8.13 -9.77 28.68
C THR A 141 8.76 -8.79 29.67
N LYS A 142 8.85 -7.50 29.33
CA LYS A 142 9.34 -6.45 30.24
C LYS A 142 8.45 -6.33 31.47
N SER A 143 7.14 -6.35 31.31
CA SER A 143 6.17 -6.30 32.41
C SER A 143 6.30 -7.51 33.33
N GLN A 144 6.48 -8.72 32.79
CA GLN A 144 6.70 -9.94 33.56
C GLN A 144 8.01 -9.92 34.33
N LEU A 145 9.10 -9.43 33.71
CA LEU A 145 10.41 -9.25 34.39
C LEU A 145 10.30 -8.23 35.55
N HIS A 146 9.56 -7.15 35.36
CA HIS A 146 9.32 -6.18 36.42
C HIS A 146 8.47 -6.72 37.58
N SER A 147 7.52 -7.61 37.30
CA SER A 147 6.71 -8.23 38.34
C SER A 147 7.42 -9.35 39.11
N THR A 148 8.41 -10.01 38.49
CA THR A 148 9.22 -11.06 39.13
C THR A 148 10.47 -10.52 39.84
N ALA A 149 10.98 -9.37 39.47
CA ALA A 149 12.17 -8.74 40.08
C ALA A 149 12.09 -8.44 41.59
N PRO A 150 10.93 -8.08 42.18
CA PRO A 150 10.84 -7.85 43.63
C PRO A 150 10.89 -9.11 44.48
N ILE A 151 10.71 -10.31 43.90
CA ILE A 151 10.68 -11.57 44.68
C ILE A 151 12.07 -12.06 45.06
N VAL A 152 13.11 -11.68 44.30
CA VAL A 152 14.50 -12.12 44.51
C VAL A 152 15.25 -11.29 45.58
N LYS A 153 14.69 -10.22 46.09
CA LYS A 153 15.31 -9.30 47.05
C LYS A 153 14.89 -9.55 48.52
N LYS A 154 14.35 -10.73 48.85
CA LYS A 154 13.85 -11.07 50.19
C LYS A 154 14.46 -12.38 50.75
N GLU A 155 15.76 -12.59 50.50
CA GLU A 155 16.59 -13.52 51.30
C GLU A 155 17.85 -12.85 51.83
#